data_e7ee9f5d745ca5cf36fc3fbccff2484b
#
_entry.id   e7ee9f5d745ca5cf36fc3fbccff2484b
#
_cell.length_a   1.000
_cell.length_b   1.000
_cell.length_c   1.000
_cell.angle_alpha   90.00
_cell.angle_beta   90.00
_cell.angle_gamma   90.00
#
_symmetry.space_group_name_H-M   'P 1'
#
loop_
_entity.id
_entity.type
_entity.pdbx_description
1 polymer ?
#
loop_
_entity_poly.entity_id
_entity_poly.type
_entity_poly.pdbx_seq_one_letter_code
_entity_poly.pdbx_strand_id
1 'polypeptide(L)'
;MSSSVKKSLAGALAAALLLLLLSGCGGKKAPEAPELLEPKGVTLDTAAVRRGTIQTVTTYEGLVLPAVRELSFTVSGVMTGVNVCAGSRVKAGQELASLDVSRYASALESMESYLAYADENEAILEREQEIQIELAKLELEEKRSAGAGQNTLRLMELEIEEKENSLAETRALWELDRSEQVSGIEDLRAIVDSSRLLAPCDGTVVSCTAADGVYAMENMGVLWLAEDAELYLSVAPVSAASLSEADEVYATVAGKRVEVALRPYEEGYLLRGGMSAFDVADAGDASVESGMAAVLFVISDRVEDALIVPSSAVHYDFTYYVYKVVDGVQVRQNVSRGVGNDAEVQILSGLEEGDVVYAGT
;
A
#
# COMPACT_ATOMS: atom_id res chain seq x y z
N MET A 1 -81.92 77.50 -39.09
CA MET A 1 -81.19 76.30 -39.55
C MET A 1 -81.96 75.06 -39.10
N SER A 2 -82.51 74.63 -39.83
CA SER A 2 -83.17 73.83 -40.79
C SER A 2 -83.50 72.41 -40.22
N SER A 3 -84.84 72.21 -40.15
CA SER A 3 -85.50 70.96 -39.78
C SER A 3 -85.08 69.72 -40.55
N SER A 4 -84.28 69.86 -41.58
CA SER A 4 -83.80 68.82 -42.51
C SER A 4 -82.64 67.95 -41.94
N VAL A 5 -81.76 68.52 -41.10
CA VAL A 5 -80.61 67.79 -40.57
C VAL A 5 -81.04 66.82 -39.45
N LYS A 6 -82.11 67.14 -38.75
CA LYS A 6 -82.62 66.25 -37.64
C LYS A 6 -83.33 65.01 -38.21
N LYS A 7 -83.91 65.08 -39.41
CA LYS A 7 -84.56 63.89 -40.02
C LYS A 7 -83.59 62.93 -40.64
N SER A 8 -82.44 63.38 -41.15
CA SER A 8 -81.42 62.50 -41.71
C SER A 8 -80.65 61.75 -40.63
N LEU A 9 -80.48 62.40 -39.45
CA LEU A 9 -79.78 61.74 -38.32
C LEU A 9 -80.60 60.62 -37.65
N ALA A 10 -81.98 60.89 -37.60
CA ALA A 10 -82.89 59.87 -37.09
C ALA A 10 -83.01 58.64 -37.98
N GLY A 11 -82.98 58.83 -39.32
CA GLY A 11 -82.96 57.74 -40.27
C GLY A 11 -81.67 56.88 -40.24
N ALA A 12 -80.55 57.53 -40.07
CA ALA A 12 -79.27 56.84 -39.99
C ALA A 12 -79.13 56.00 -38.68
N LEU A 13 -79.69 56.57 -37.58
CA LEU A 13 -79.70 55.83 -36.30
C LEU A 13 -80.63 54.64 -36.26
N ALA A 14 -81.83 54.78 -36.97
CA ALA A 14 -82.77 53.66 -37.14
C ALA A 14 -82.23 52.54 -38.06
N ALA A 15 -81.49 52.88 -39.07
CA ALA A 15 -80.82 51.91 -39.96
C ALA A 15 -79.67 51.19 -39.27
N ALA A 16 -78.89 51.89 -38.40
CA ALA A 16 -77.85 51.29 -37.63
C ALA A 16 -78.40 50.35 -36.57
N LEU A 17 -79.57 50.70 -35.95
CA LEU A 17 -80.17 49.82 -34.92
C LEU A 17 -80.84 48.58 -35.61
N LEU A 18 -81.34 48.68 -36.85
CA LEU A 18 -81.88 47.54 -37.60
C LEU A 18 -80.74 46.56 -38.03
N LEU A 19 -79.58 47.07 -38.37
CA LEU A 19 -78.42 46.25 -38.71
C LEU A 19 -77.81 45.53 -37.52
N LEU A 20 -77.98 46.06 -36.30
CA LEU A 20 -77.55 45.40 -35.07
C LEU A 20 -78.48 44.25 -34.65
N LEU A 21 -79.76 44.24 -35.11
CA LEU A 21 -80.70 43.18 -34.80
C LEU A 21 -80.68 41.99 -35.77
N LEU A 22 -79.91 42.08 -36.86
CA LEU A 22 -79.78 41.02 -37.87
C LEU A 22 -78.47 40.18 -37.70
N SER A 23 -77.59 40.56 -36.76
CA SER A 23 -76.35 39.81 -36.45
C SER A 23 -76.50 38.79 -35.28
N GLY A 24 -77.71 38.44 -34.88
CA GLY A 24 -78.00 37.60 -33.73
C GLY A 24 -78.46 36.16 -34.07
N CYS A 25 -78.00 35.55 -35.12
CA CYS A 25 -78.18 34.13 -35.40
C CYS A 25 -76.89 33.45 -35.79
N GLY A 26 -75.91 33.52 -34.90
CA GLY A 26 -74.79 32.58 -34.86
C GLY A 26 -75.32 31.32 -34.19
N GLY A 27 -75.61 30.27 -34.92
CA GLY A 27 -75.97 28.97 -34.38
C GLY A 27 -74.87 28.50 -33.45
N LYS A 28 -75.22 28.34 -32.19
CA LYS A 28 -74.37 27.55 -31.26
C LYS A 28 -74.31 26.16 -31.85
N LYS A 29 -73.14 25.82 -32.45
CA LYS A 29 -72.79 24.42 -32.63
C LYS A 29 -72.91 23.76 -31.25
N ALA A 30 -73.72 22.71 -31.19
CA ALA A 30 -73.75 21.84 -30.00
C ALA A 30 -72.31 21.46 -29.66
N PRO A 31 -71.90 21.45 -28.41
CA PRO A 31 -70.57 20.96 -28.02
C PRO A 31 -70.49 19.56 -28.63
N GLU A 32 -69.52 19.37 -29.53
CA GLU A 32 -69.10 18.07 -30.02
C GLU A 32 -68.76 17.28 -28.76
N ALA A 33 -69.37 16.13 -28.55
CA ALA A 33 -69.06 15.26 -27.43
C ALA A 33 -67.53 15.04 -27.44
N PRO A 34 -66.81 15.18 -26.29
CA PRO A 34 -65.38 14.95 -26.26
C PRO A 34 -65.16 13.57 -26.86
N GLU A 35 -64.31 13.51 -27.89
CA GLU A 35 -63.79 12.25 -28.40
C GLU A 35 -63.31 11.46 -27.23
N LEU A 36 -63.91 10.30 -26.94
CA LEU A 36 -63.35 9.33 -26.01
C LEU A 36 -61.98 8.98 -26.54
N LEU A 37 -60.95 9.62 -25.95
CA LEU A 37 -59.60 9.18 -26.15
C LEU A 37 -59.57 7.68 -25.82
N GLU A 38 -59.24 6.87 -26.79
CA GLU A 38 -58.98 5.45 -26.53
C GLU A 38 -58.03 5.39 -25.34
N PRO A 39 -58.32 4.58 -24.30
CA PRO A 39 -57.46 4.47 -23.15
C PRO A 39 -56.08 4.09 -23.67
N LYS A 40 -55.09 4.99 -23.55
CA LYS A 40 -53.69 4.62 -23.76
C LYS A 40 -53.49 3.39 -22.90
N GLY A 41 -53.26 2.24 -23.54
CA GLY A 41 -52.95 1.02 -22.81
C GLY A 41 -51.81 1.33 -21.86
N VAL A 42 -52.01 1.14 -20.59
CA VAL A 42 -50.95 1.23 -19.58
C VAL A 42 -50.00 0.12 -19.93
N THR A 43 -48.88 0.46 -20.59
CA THR A 43 -47.78 -0.48 -20.75
C THR A 43 -47.24 -0.72 -19.34
N LEU A 44 -47.54 -1.89 -18.80
CA LEU A 44 -46.94 -2.34 -17.54
C LEU A 44 -45.43 -2.49 -17.78
N ASP A 45 -44.64 -1.84 -16.96
CA ASP A 45 -43.21 -2.07 -16.93
C ASP A 45 -42.98 -3.45 -16.33
N THR A 46 -42.58 -4.41 -17.15
CA THR A 46 -42.46 -5.82 -16.75
C THR A 46 -41.08 -6.36 -17.09
N ALA A 47 -40.62 -7.27 -16.23
CA ALA A 47 -39.39 -8.00 -16.44
C ALA A 47 -39.66 -9.51 -16.43
N ALA A 48 -38.98 -10.26 -17.27
CA ALA A 48 -39.01 -11.72 -17.24
C ALA A 48 -38.01 -12.24 -16.18
N VAL A 49 -38.46 -13.21 -15.43
CA VAL A 49 -37.58 -14.00 -14.52
C VAL A 49 -36.62 -14.79 -15.38
N ARG A 50 -35.34 -14.58 -15.18
CA ARG A 50 -34.28 -15.22 -15.96
C ARG A 50 -33.26 -15.91 -15.06
N ARG A 51 -32.54 -16.87 -15.60
CA ARG A 51 -31.37 -17.40 -14.93
C ARG A 51 -30.13 -16.58 -15.26
N GLY A 52 -29.25 -16.40 -14.30
CA GLY A 52 -28.01 -15.68 -14.47
C GLY A 52 -27.13 -15.73 -13.23
N THR A 53 -26.00 -15.09 -13.33
CA THR A 53 -25.11 -14.93 -12.18
C THR A 53 -25.45 -13.62 -11.45
N ILE A 54 -25.66 -13.70 -10.16
CA ILE A 54 -25.81 -12.55 -9.26
C ILE A 54 -24.62 -12.50 -8.31
N GLN A 55 -24.16 -11.30 -8.05
CA GLN A 55 -23.03 -11.06 -7.12
C GLN A 55 -23.14 -9.66 -6.53
N THR A 56 -22.55 -9.50 -5.35
CA THR A 56 -22.37 -8.20 -4.73
C THR A 56 -21.01 -7.64 -5.18
N VAL A 57 -20.98 -6.41 -5.68
CA VAL A 57 -19.75 -5.75 -6.10
C VAL A 57 -19.57 -4.49 -5.25
N THR A 58 -18.54 -4.49 -4.43
CA THR A 58 -18.14 -3.30 -3.67
C THR A 58 -16.91 -2.69 -4.31
N THR A 59 -16.93 -1.37 -4.52
CA THR A 59 -15.82 -0.65 -5.16
C THR A 59 -15.17 0.31 -4.19
N TYR A 60 -13.83 0.41 -4.26
CA TYR A 60 -13.03 1.34 -3.48
C TYR A 60 -12.14 2.14 -4.41
N GLU A 61 -12.32 3.45 -4.39
CA GLU A 61 -11.48 4.36 -5.18
C GLU A 61 -10.12 4.56 -4.53
N GLY A 62 -9.09 4.72 -5.34
CA GLY A 62 -7.73 4.89 -4.88
C GLY A 62 -6.78 5.40 -5.96
N LEU A 63 -5.51 5.40 -5.60
CA LEU A 63 -4.41 5.86 -6.42
C LEU A 63 -3.26 4.85 -6.39
N VAL A 64 -2.54 4.75 -7.48
CA VAL A 64 -1.25 4.08 -7.54
C VAL A 64 -0.21 5.01 -6.93
N LEU A 65 0.50 4.54 -5.92
CA LEU A 65 1.53 5.28 -5.21
C LEU A 65 2.85 4.49 -5.21
N PRO A 66 4.01 5.18 -5.18
CA PRO A 66 5.28 4.52 -4.96
C PRO A 66 5.39 4.08 -3.51
N ALA A 67 6.09 2.98 -3.27
CA ALA A 67 6.50 2.61 -1.93
C ALA A 67 7.47 3.67 -1.38
N VAL A 68 7.23 4.11 -0.16
CA VAL A 68 8.06 5.13 0.49
C VAL A 68 8.79 4.47 1.66
N ARG A 69 10.10 4.38 1.53
CA ARG A 69 10.99 3.85 2.57
C ARG A 69 11.50 4.96 3.45
N GLU A 70 11.41 4.74 4.76
CA GLU A 70 12.04 5.58 5.77
C GLU A 70 13.51 5.17 5.92
N LEU A 71 14.41 6.15 5.81
CA LEU A 71 15.84 5.96 5.97
C LEU A 71 16.31 6.66 7.25
N SER A 72 17.05 5.91 8.07
CA SER A 72 17.60 6.34 9.34
C SER A 72 19.05 5.90 9.47
N PHE A 73 19.79 6.55 10.35
CA PHE A 73 21.09 6.04 10.77
C PHE A 73 20.93 4.98 11.85
N THR A 74 21.79 3.98 11.86
CA THR A 74 21.85 2.94 12.91
C THR A 74 22.73 3.35 14.11
N VAL A 75 23.32 4.55 14.04
CA VAL A 75 24.10 5.16 15.12
C VAL A 75 23.75 6.63 15.24
N SER A 76 23.84 7.19 16.44
CA SER A 76 23.56 8.62 16.66
C SER A 76 24.78 9.49 16.40
N GLY A 77 24.58 10.68 15.86
CA GLY A 77 25.68 11.63 15.62
C GLY A 77 25.22 12.95 15.01
N VAL A 78 26.14 13.87 14.82
CA VAL A 78 25.89 15.13 14.12
C VAL A 78 25.98 14.89 12.62
N MET A 79 24.94 15.26 11.88
CA MET A 79 24.92 15.11 10.40
C MET A 79 25.88 16.08 9.74
N THR A 80 26.55 15.60 8.71
CA THR A 80 27.44 16.36 7.83
C THR A 80 27.26 15.85 6.40
N GLY A 81 27.62 16.69 5.42
CA GLY A 81 27.61 16.22 4.02
C GLY A 81 26.23 15.82 3.53
N VAL A 82 25.16 16.52 3.93
CA VAL A 82 23.80 16.26 3.42
C VAL A 82 23.73 16.72 1.96
N ASN A 83 23.65 15.73 1.05
CA ASN A 83 23.80 15.96 -0.40
C ASN A 83 22.47 15.99 -1.15
N VAL A 84 21.33 15.82 -0.46
CA VAL A 84 20.01 15.68 -1.06
C VAL A 84 18.97 16.53 -0.34
N CYS A 85 17.90 16.87 -1.05
CA CYS A 85 16.73 17.53 -0.51
C CYS A 85 15.45 16.88 -1.09
N ALA A 86 14.30 17.29 -0.57
CA ALA A 86 13.02 16.86 -1.12
C ALA A 86 12.94 17.18 -2.63
N GLY A 87 12.54 16.20 -3.44
CA GLY A 87 12.53 16.25 -4.89
C GLY A 87 13.84 15.79 -5.57
N SER A 88 14.91 15.51 -4.83
CA SER A 88 16.15 14.99 -5.40
C SER A 88 15.94 13.57 -5.92
N ARG A 89 16.42 13.30 -7.14
CA ARG A 89 16.50 11.96 -7.70
C ARG A 89 17.82 11.31 -7.34
N VAL A 90 17.76 10.09 -6.82
CA VAL A 90 18.95 9.37 -6.32
C VAL A 90 19.04 7.99 -6.95
N LYS A 91 20.25 7.43 -6.94
CA LYS A 91 20.54 6.07 -7.43
C LYS A 91 20.93 5.18 -6.27
N ALA A 92 20.69 3.89 -6.45
CA ALA A 92 21.15 2.85 -5.51
C ALA A 92 22.64 3.00 -5.20
N GLY A 93 23.00 2.96 -3.91
CA GLY A 93 24.36 3.14 -3.43
C GLY A 93 24.83 4.60 -3.36
N GLN A 94 24.05 5.58 -3.79
CA GLN A 94 24.40 7.00 -3.67
C GLN A 94 24.38 7.42 -2.20
N GLU A 95 25.43 8.14 -1.77
CA GLU A 95 25.48 8.73 -0.43
C GLU A 95 24.53 9.93 -0.34
N LEU A 96 23.62 9.86 0.63
CA LEU A 96 22.58 10.87 0.87
C LEU A 96 22.99 11.86 1.96
N ALA A 97 23.56 11.33 3.04
CA ALA A 97 24.08 12.08 4.17
C ALA A 97 25.13 11.25 4.91
N SER A 98 25.92 11.89 5.73
CA SER A 98 26.89 11.25 6.62
C SER A 98 26.84 11.86 8.02
N LEU A 99 27.37 11.13 9.02
CA LEU A 99 27.57 11.63 10.37
C LEU A 99 29.04 12.04 10.55
N ASP A 100 29.29 13.02 11.43
CA ASP A 100 30.63 13.34 11.87
C ASP A 100 31.14 12.23 12.81
N VAL A 101 31.99 11.38 12.28
CA VAL A 101 32.65 10.28 12.98
C VAL A 101 34.14 10.50 13.11
N SER A 102 34.63 11.73 12.93
CA SER A 102 36.06 12.07 12.98
C SER A 102 36.75 11.56 14.24
N ARG A 103 36.08 11.63 15.39
CA ARG A 103 36.59 11.08 16.66
C ARG A 103 36.73 9.56 16.62
N TYR A 104 35.77 8.85 16.08
CA TYR A 104 35.80 7.39 15.98
C TYR A 104 36.81 6.92 14.94
N ALA A 105 36.91 7.62 13.81
CA ALA A 105 37.91 7.33 12.77
C ALA A 105 39.34 7.51 13.33
N SER A 106 39.60 8.61 14.07
CA SER A 106 40.90 8.81 14.69
C SER A 106 41.20 7.79 15.81
N ALA A 107 40.20 7.38 16.58
CA ALA A 107 40.35 6.34 17.57
C ALA A 107 40.64 4.98 16.92
N LEU A 108 39.93 4.65 15.83
CA LEU A 108 40.16 3.43 15.03
C LEU A 108 41.60 3.36 14.51
N GLU A 109 42.07 4.43 13.84
CA GLU A 109 43.45 4.52 13.32
C GLU A 109 44.48 4.34 14.44
N SER A 110 44.21 4.97 15.60
CA SER A 110 45.11 4.85 16.78
C SER A 110 45.14 3.43 17.35
N MET A 111 44.00 2.74 17.43
CA MET A 111 43.94 1.35 17.92
C MET A 111 44.55 0.37 16.93
N GLU A 112 44.31 0.53 15.63
CA GLU A 112 44.94 -0.29 14.57
C GLU A 112 46.46 -0.14 14.59
N SER A 113 46.94 1.11 14.76
CA SER A 113 48.38 1.39 14.83
C SER A 113 48.99 0.79 16.12
N TYR A 114 48.28 0.86 17.25
CA TYR A 114 48.72 0.25 18.49
C TYR A 114 48.78 -1.28 18.38
N LEU A 115 47.74 -1.92 17.84
CA LEU A 115 47.72 -3.37 17.65
C LEU A 115 48.88 -3.84 16.74
N ALA A 116 49.15 -3.14 15.66
CA ALA A 116 50.26 -3.45 14.75
C ALA A 116 51.62 -3.34 15.47
N TYR A 117 51.79 -2.31 16.32
CA TYR A 117 52.99 -2.15 17.12
C TYR A 117 53.12 -3.25 18.20
N ALA A 118 52.02 -3.60 18.88
CA ALA A 118 51.99 -4.69 19.87
C ALA A 118 52.37 -6.02 19.24
N ASP A 119 51.79 -6.35 18.06
CA ASP A 119 52.08 -7.58 17.32
C ASP A 119 53.58 -7.70 16.96
N GLU A 120 54.20 -6.60 16.50
CA GLU A 120 55.64 -6.58 16.17
C GLU A 120 56.51 -6.78 17.42
N ASN A 121 56.15 -6.09 18.50
CA ASN A 121 56.87 -6.17 19.76
C ASN A 121 56.73 -7.55 20.44
N GLU A 122 55.53 -8.11 20.46
CA GLU A 122 55.25 -9.45 20.97
C GLU A 122 56.05 -10.51 20.21
N ALA A 123 56.10 -10.43 18.87
CA ALA A 123 56.86 -11.35 18.05
C ALA A 123 58.37 -11.32 18.33
N ILE A 124 58.90 -10.13 18.66
CA ILE A 124 60.33 -9.98 19.05
C ILE A 124 60.58 -10.63 20.42
N LEU A 125 59.70 -10.35 21.40
CA LEU A 125 59.85 -10.91 22.77
C LEU A 125 59.62 -12.42 22.80
N GLU A 126 58.69 -12.94 22.04
CA GLU A 126 58.47 -14.36 21.83
C GLU A 126 59.72 -15.05 21.26
N ARG A 127 60.30 -14.49 20.22
CA ARG A 127 61.50 -15.02 19.61
C ARG A 127 62.70 -15.01 20.54
N GLU A 128 62.84 -13.98 21.36
CA GLU A 128 63.89 -13.90 22.41
C GLU A 128 63.72 -15.03 23.45
N GLN A 129 62.52 -15.27 23.95
CA GLN A 129 62.23 -16.35 24.87
C GLN A 129 62.46 -17.74 24.26
N GLU A 130 62.06 -17.96 23.02
CA GLU A 130 62.32 -19.20 22.30
C GLU A 130 63.81 -19.47 22.17
N ILE A 131 64.65 -18.46 21.82
CA ILE A 131 66.08 -18.58 21.77
C ILE A 131 66.68 -18.96 23.11
N GLN A 132 66.19 -18.40 24.25
CA GLN A 132 66.64 -18.75 25.59
C GLN A 132 66.32 -20.21 25.96
N ILE A 133 65.15 -20.71 25.54
CA ILE A 133 64.77 -22.12 25.70
C ILE A 133 65.66 -23.02 24.88
N GLU A 134 65.93 -22.65 23.64
CA GLU A 134 66.82 -23.41 22.73
C GLU A 134 68.27 -23.50 23.29
N LEU A 135 68.80 -22.38 23.81
CA LEU A 135 70.10 -22.35 24.44
C LEU A 135 70.14 -23.27 25.68
N ALA A 136 69.13 -23.21 26.55
CA ALA A 136 69.06 -24.09 27.73
C ALA A 136 68.96 -25.58 27.34
N LYS A 137 68.30 -25.93 26.25
CA LYS A 137 68.24 -27.29 25.70
C LYS A 137 69.64 -27.75 25.18
N LEU A 138 70.36 -26.88 24.49
CA LEU A 138 71.72 -27.17 24.03
C LEU A 138 72.68 -27.37 25.18
N GLU A 139 72.61 -26.55 26.25
CA GLU A 139 73.43 -26.71 27.47
C GLU A 139 73.12 -28.03 28.21
N LEU A 140 71.84 -28.44 28.26
CA LEU A 140 71.43 -29.73 28.77
C LEU A 140 72.07 -30.90 28.01
N GLU A 141 72.09 -30.86 26.71
CA GLU A 141 72.69 -31.89 25.85
C GLU A 141 74.21 -31.93 26.00
N GLU A 142 74.86 -30.78 26.13
CA GLU A 142 76.31 -30.70 26.42
C GLU A 142 76.64 -31.37 27.73
N LYS A 143 75.89 -31.03 28.83
CA LYS A 143 76.09 -31.62 30.16
C LYS A 143 75.78 -33.13 30.17
N ARG A 144 74.76 -33.56 29.44
CA ARG A 144 74.44 -34.99 29.25
C ARG A 144 75.59 -35.73 28.56
N SER A 145 76.18 -35.16 27.54
CA SER A 145 77.31 -35.74 26.82
C SER A 145 78.57 -35.78 27.65
N ALA A 146 78.75 -34.78 28.53
CA ALA A 146 79.89 -34.72 29.47
C ALA A 146 79.77 -35.66 30.71
N GLY A 147 78.65 -36.43 30.80
CA GLY A 147 78.47 -37.38 31.92
C GLY A 147 78.05 -36.76 33.25
N ALA A 148 77.32 -35.65 33.23
CA ALA A 148 76.77 -34.98 34.42
C ALA A 148 75.87 -35.91 35.25
N GLY A 149 75.82 -35.67 36.55
CA GLY A 149 74.99 -36.48 37.45
C GLY A 149 73.51 -36.31 37.23
N GLN A 150 72.70 -37.36 37.45
CA GLN A 150 71.27 -37.39 37.17
C GLN A 150 70.46 -36.23 37.81
N ASN A 151 70.85 -35.83 39.08
CA ASN A 151 70.19 -34.73 39.77
C ASN A 151 70.41 -33.38 39.02
N THR A 152 71.63 -33.15 38.50
CA THR A 152 71.92 -31.93 37.75
C THR A 152 71.14 -31.88 36.45
N LEU A 153 71.10 -33.00 35.70
CA LEU A 153 70.33 -33.08 34.50
C LEU A 153 68.83 -32.85 34.78
N ARG A 154 68.30 -33.43 35.83
CA ARG A 154 66.88 -33.25 36.19
C ARG A 154 66.54 -31.81 36.59
N LEU A 155 67.44 -31.10 37.31
CA LEU A 155 67.28 -29.68 37.58
C LEU A 155 67.20 -28.85 36.30
N MET A 156 68.11 -29.10 35.34
CA MET A 156 68.11 -28.38 34.06
C MET A 156 66.86 -28.68 33.22
N GLU A 157 66.35 -29.93 33.26
CA GLU A 157 65.05 -30.27 32.59
C GLU A 157 63.90 -29.49 33.22
N LEU A 158 63.83 -29.34 34.51
CA LEU A 158 62.80 -28.56 35.22
C LEU A 158 62.93 -27.06 34.94
N GLU A 159 64.13 -26.51 34.81
CA GLU A 159 64.34 -25.11 34.39
C GLU A 159 63.85 -24.85 32.95
N ILE A 160 64.03 -25.81 32.04
CA ILE A 160 63.52 -25.73 30.67
C ILE A 160 61.97 -25.79 30.69
N GLU A 161 61.40 -26.74 31.45
CA GLU A 161 59.97 -26.88 31.60
C GLU A 161 59.33 -25.60 32.15
N GLU A 162 59.97 -24.96 33.17
CA GLU A 162 59.54 -23.67 33.71
C GLU A 162 59.52 -22.55 32.65
N LYS A 163 60.59 -22.45 31.85
CA LYS A 163 60.68 -21.47 30.77
C LYS A 163 59.63 -21.69 29.65
N GLU A 164 59.40 -22.96 29.29
CA GLU A 164 58.34 -23.33 28.30
C GLU A 164 56.97 -22.99 28.82
N ASN A 165 56.68 -23.27 30.09
CA ASN A 165 55.41 -22.92 30.73
C ASN A 165 55.21 -21.40 30.83
N SER A 166 56.27 -20.64 31.19
CA SER A 166 56.26 -19.18 31.21
C SER A 166 55.97 -18.58 29.84
N LEU A 167 56.56 -19.11 28.76
CA LEU A 167 56.28 -18.69 27.41
C LEU A 167 54.83 -18.99 27.03
N ALA A 168 54.32 -20.17 27.39
CA ALA A 168 52.94 -20.55 27.11
C ALA A 168 51.91 -19.65 27.83
N GLU A 169 52.20 -19.31 29.10
CA GLU A 169 51.39 -18.36 29.88
C GLU A 169 51.40 -16.96 29.24
N THR A 170 52.58 -16.48 28.84
CA THR A 170 52.75 -15.18 28.19
C THR A 170 51.97 -15.12 26.89
N ARG A 171 52.03 -16.15 26.04
CA ARG A 171 51.26 -16.26 24.81
C ARG A 171 49.74 -16.21 25.06
N ALA A 172 49.27 -16.90 26.08
CA ALA A 172 47.86 -16.90 26.44
C ALA A 172 47.37 -15.51 26.88
N LEU A 173 48.19 -14.76 27.62
CA LEU A 173 47.89 -13.39 28.02
C LEU A 173 47.85 -12.44 26.81
N TRP A 174 48.81 -12.54 25.90
CA TRP A 174 48.82 -11.74 24.66
C TRP A 174 47.59 -12.04 23.77
N GLU A 175 47.21 -13.31 23.62
CA GLU A 175 46.03 -13.68 22.86
C GLU A 175 44.76 -13.08 23.45
N LEU A 176 44.65 -13.05 24.78
CA LEU A 176 43.50 -12.44 25.45
C LEU A 176 43.46 -10.91 25.21
N ASP A 177 44.58 -10.21 25.40
CA ASP A 177 44.69 -8.76 25.16
C ASP A 177 44.37 -8.42 23.70
N ARG A 178 44.94 -9.20 22.77
CA ARG A 178 44.69 -9.06 21.33
C ARG A 178 43.20 -9.22 21.01
N SER A 179 42.50 -10.21 21.58
CA SER A 179 41.10 -10.45 21.35
C SER A 179 40.22 -9.28 21.81
N GLU A 180 40.52 -8.65 22.94
CA GLU A 180 39.85 -7.45 23.42
C GLU A 180 40.07 -6.26 22.48
N GLN A 181 41.29 -6.07 21.99
CA GLN A 181 41.65 -4.98 21.09
C GLN A 181 40.99 -5.14 19.70
N VAL A 182 41.00 -6.34 19.15
CA VAL A 182 40.34 -6.65 17.88
C VAL A 182 38.82 -6.39 17.99
N SER A 183 38.18 -6.82 19.10
CA SER A 183 36.77 -6.53 19.33
C SER A 183 36.48 -5.02 19.37
N GLY A 184 37.32 -4.24 20.07
CA GLY A 184 37.20 -2.78 20.10
C GLY A 184 37.38 -2.11 18.72
N ILE A 185 38.30 -2.64 17.89
CA ILE A 185 38.51 -2.17 16.52
C ILE A 185 37.26 -2.48 15.68
N GLU A 186 36.70 -3.69 15.79
CA GLU A 186 35.49 -4.08 15.06
C GLU A 186 34.28 -3.18 15.43
N ASP A 187 34.10 -2.87 16.71
CA ASP A 187 33.06 -1.97 17.18
C ASP A 187 33.20 -0.55 16.61
N LEU A 188 34.44 0.01 16.64
CA LEU A 188 34.70 1.33 16.07
C LEU A 188 34.52 1.34 14.56
N ARG A 189 34.92 0.28 13.86
CA ARG A 189 34.75 0.14 12.41
C ARG A 189 33.27 0.09 12.05
N ALA A 190 32.46 -0.68 12.78
CA ALA A 190 31.01 -0.74 12.60
C ALA A 190 30.34 0.64 12.74
N ILE A 191 30.78 1.45 13.72
CA ILE A 191 30.30 2.84 13.90
C ILE A 191 30.67 3.71 12.69
N VAL A 192 31.94 3.63 12.23
CA VAL A 192 32.42 4.42 11.08
C VAL A 192 31.69 4.02 9.80
N ASP A 193 31.50 2.73 9.55
CA ASP A 193 30.80 2.21 8.37
C ASP A 193 29.32 2.60 8.38
N SER A 194 28.69 2.55 9.56
CA SER A 194 27.29 2.92 9.77
C SER A 194 27.01 4.44 9.73
N SER A 195 28.07 5.25 9.63
CA SER A 195 27.94 6.70 9.60
C SER A 195 27.43 7.26 8.27
N ARG A 196 27.37 6.44 7.22
CA ARG A 196 26.98 6.84 5.87
C ARG A 196 25.59 6.34 5.54
N LEU A 197 24.69 7.25 5.22
CA LEU A 197 23.35 6.93 4.77
C LEU A 197 23.34 6.79 3.26
N LEU A 198 23.20 5.58 2.76
CA LEU A 198 23.19 5.27 1.34
C LEU A 198 21.77 5.00 0.85
N ALA A 199 21.45 5.37 -0.39
CA ALA A 199 20.20 5.01 -1.03
C ALA A 199 20.15 3.49 -1.28
N PRO A 200 19.14 2.77 -0.79
CA PRO A 200 19.01 1.32 -1.00
C PRO A 200 18.60 0.97 -2.43
N CYS A 201 17.94 1.90 -3.14
CA CYS A 201 17.41 1.73 -4.49
C CYS A 201 17.39 3.04 -5.25
N ASP A 202 17.07 2.99 -6.55
CA ASP A 202 16.76 4.18 -7.35
C ASP A 202 15.41 4.75 -6.92
N GLY A 203 15.32 6.08 -6.82
CA GLY A 203 14.09 6.70 -6.38
C GLY A 203 14.16 8.21 -6.27
N THR A 204 13.09 8.79 -5.71
CA THR A 204 12.95 10.22 -5.47
C THR A 204 12.75 10.52 -3.99
N VAL A 205 13.53 11.43 -3.45
CA VAL A 205 13.38 11.88 -2.05
C VAL A 205 12.07 12.65 -1.89
N VAL A 206 11.14 12.10 -1.09
CA VAL A 206 9.82 12.70 -0.84
C VAL A 206 9.92 13.75 0.25
N SER A 207 10.64 13.44 1.31
CA SER A 207 10.85 14.33 2.47
C SER A 207 12.26 14.13 3.01
N CYS A 208 12.83 15.21 3.53
CA CYS A 208 14.17 15.20 4.12
C CYS A 208 14.17 16.17 5.31
N THR A 209 14.47 15.64 6.50
CA THR A 209 14.73 16.44 7.70
C THR A 209 16.22 16.51 8.00
N ALA A 210 17.05 15.81 7.20
CA ALA A 210 18.48 15.86 7.32
C ALA A 210 19.01 17.26 6.96
N ALA A 211 19.88 17.78 7.80
CA ALA A 211 20.60 19.03 7.57
C ALA A 211 21.95 19.01 8.29
N ASP A 212 22.95 19.65 7.69
CA ASP A 212 24.28 19.76 8.30
C ASP A 212 24.22 20.43 9.67
N GLY A 213 24.91 19.87 10.64
CA GLY A 213 24.95 20.34 12.02
C GLY A 213 23.78 19.90 12.90
N VAL A 214 22.77 19.23 12.34
CA VAL A 214 21.65 18.67 13.11
C VAL A 214 22.05 17.29 13.66
N TYR A 215 21.64 17.01 14.91
CA TYR A 215 21.90 15.72 15.55
C TYR A 215 20.86 14.68 15.09
N ALA A 216 21.33 13.58 14.52
CA ALA A 216 20.52 12.42 14.19
C ALA A 216 20.50 11.45 15.37
N MET A 217 19.33 10.95 15.71
CA MET A 217 19.15 9.85 16.68
C MET A 217 19.13 8.52 15.93
N GLU A 218 19.69 7.51 16.58
CA GLU A 218 19.66 6.13 16.11
C GLU A 218 18.24 5.67 15.80
N ASN A 219 18.04 5.01 14.65
CA ASN A 219 16.77 4.44 14.18
C ASN A 219 15.61 5.47 14.08
N MET A 220 15.94 6.76 14.00
CA MET A 220 14.95 7.80 13.74
C MET A 220 15.03 8.27 12.30
N GLY A 221 13.91 8.24 11.58
CA GLY A 221 13.83 8.62 10.18
C GLY A 221 14.29 10.05 9.93
N VAL A 222 15.24 10.21 9.01
CA VAL A 222 15.77 11.50 8.59
C VAL A 222 15.47 11.81 7.12
N LEU A 223 15.13 10.78 6.36
CA LEU A 223 14.86 10.89 4.93
C LEU A 223 13.83 9.85 4.50
N TRP A 224 12.93 10.22 3.59
CA TRP A 224 11.91 9.34 3.02
C TRP A 224 12.12 9.25 1.52
N LEU A 225 12.37 8.04 1.03
CA LEU A 225 12.66 7.74 -0.36
C LEU A 225 11.47 7.00 -1.00
N ALA A 226 10.88 7.58 -2.06
CA ALA A 226 9.94 6.91 -2.92
C ALA A 226 10.69 6.06 -3.95
N GLU A 227 10.41 4.76 -3.97
CA GLU A 227 11.05 3.81 -4.86
C GLU A 227 10.44 3.87 -6.26
N ASP A 228 11.27 4.04 -7.31
CA ASP A 228 10.78 4.17 -8.69
C ASP A 228 10.20 2.84 -9.22
N ALA A 229 10.70 1.71 -8.74
CA ALA A 229 10.35 0.38 -9.23
C ALA A 229 9.21 -0.29 -8.46
N GLU A 230 8.86 0.20 -7.28
CA GLU A 230 7.88 -0.43 -6.41
C GLU A 230 6.64 0.44 -6.24
N LEU A 231 5.57 0.03 -6.92
CA LEU A 231 4.28 0.71 -6.90
C LEU A 231 3.25 -0.15 -6.17
N TYR A 232 2.38 0.49 -5.41
CA TYR A 232 1.23 -0.15 -4.78
C TYR A 232 -0.05 0.66 -4.99
N LEU A 233 -1.17 -0.02 -4.87
CA LEU A 233 -2.49 0.60 -4.92
C LEU A 233 -2.92 1.00 -3.51
N SER A 234 -3.15 2.28 -3.27
CA SER A 234 -3.69 2.83 -2.02
C SER A 234 -5.17 3.15 -2.23
N VAL A 235 -6.06 2.45 -1.55
CA VAL A 235 -7.52 2.61 -1.64
C VAL A 235 -8.13 2.98 -0.30
N ALA A 236 -9.39 3.44 -0.31
CA ALA A 236 -10.18 3.61 0.90
C ALA A 236 -10.14 2.33 1.78
N PRO A 237 -10.29 2.46 3.11
CA PRO A 237 -10.15 1.32 4.03
C PRO A 237 -11.06 0.16 3.65
N VAL A 238 -10.48 -1.02 3.46
CA VAL A 238 -11.19 -2.28 3.21
C VAL A 238 -11.13 -3.13 4.47
N SER A 239 -12.26 -3.65 4.93
CA SER A 239 -12.27 -4.50 6.12
C SER A 239 -11.66 -5.87 5.82
N ALA A 240 -10.96 -6.45 6.80
CA ALA A 240 -10.44 -7.81 6.68
C ALA A 240 -11.56 -8.84 6.47
N ALA A 241 -12.75 -8.60 7.06
CA ALA A 241 -13.91 -9.44 6.87
C ALA A 241 -14.37 -9.43 5.39
N SER A 242 -14.49 -8.24 4.78
CA SER A 242 -14.87 -8.13 3.36
C SER A 242 -13.89 -8.84 2.42
N LEU A 243 -12.58 -8.82 2.74
CA LEU A 243 -11.57 -9.53 1.95
C LEU A 243 -11.61 -11.04 2.17
N SER A 244 -11.92 -11.50 3.40
CA SER A 244 -12.01 -12.94 3.70
C SER A 244 -13.27 -13.61 3.14
N GLU A 245 -14.33 -12.85 2.95
CA GLU A 245 -15.61 -13.29 2.38
C GLU A 245 -15.69 -13.06 0.86
N ALA A 246 -14.66 -12.43 0.26
CA ALA A 246 -14.65 -12.14 -1.16
C ALA A 246 -14.40 -13.41 -1.99
N ASP A 247 -15.22 -13.60 -3.01
CA ASP A 247 -15.02 -14.63 -4.04
C ASP A 247 -13.90 -14.21 -5.00
N GLU A 248 -13.74 -12.92 -5.22
CA GLU A 248 -12.75 -12.37 -6.15
C GLU A 248 -12.38 -10.93 -5.75
N VAL A 249 -11.09 -10.60 -5.84
CA VAL A 249 -10.57 -9.25 -5.63
C VAL A 249 -9.65 -8.90 -6.80
N TYR A 250 -9.93 -7.80 -7.46
CA TYR A 250 -9.09 -7.25 -8.52
C TYR A 250 -9.19 -5.73 -8.56
N ALA A 251 -8.28 -5.08 -9.28
CA ALA A 251 -8.38 -3.64 -9.50
C ALA A 251 -8.44 -3.29 -10.98
N THR A 252 -8.85 -2.07 -11.28
CA THR A 252 -8.66 -1.48 -12.59
C THR A 252 -7.79 -0.24 -12.49
N VAL A 253 -6.76 -0.15 -13.33
CA VAL A 253 -5.90 1.01 -13.48
C VAL A 253 -5.98 1.48 -14.91
N ALA A 254 -6.30 2.74 -15.13
CA ALA A 254 -6.56 3.31 -16.45
C ALA A 254 -7.57 2.49 -17.32
N GLY A 255 -8.57 1.90 -16.64
CA GLY A 255 -9.60 1.08 -17.31
C GLY A 255 -9.17 -0.35 -17.67
N LYS A 256 -7.96 -0.75 -17.34
CA LYS A 256 -7.46 -2.13 -17.53
C LYS A 256 -7.47 -2.88 -16.21
N ARG A 257 -7.90 -4.12 -16.25
CA ARG A 257 -7.88 -5.03 -15.08
C ARG A 257 -6.45 -5.41 -14.73
N VAL A 258 -6.15 -5.36 -13.44
CA VAL A 258 -4.89 -5.81 -12.85
C VAL A 258 -5.20 -6.72 -11.66
N GLU A 259 -4.39 -7.77 -11.50
CA GLU A 259 -4.47 -8.64 -10.34
C GLU A 259 -3.78 -7.98 -9.15
N VAL A 260 -4.39 -8.05 -7.98
CA VAL A 260 -3.89 -7.40 -6.77
C VAL A 260 -3.88 -8.36 -5.58
N ALA A 261 -2.95 -8.13 -4.67
CA ALA A 261 -2.87 -8.84 -3.40
C ALA A 261 -2.77 -7.82 -2.26
N LEU A 262 -3.37 -8.13 -1.11
CA LEU A 262 -3.25 -7.26 0.07
C LEU A 262 -1.78 -7.17 0.47
N ARG A 263 -1.25 -5.94 0.52
CA ARG A 263 0.13 -5.70 0.90
C ARG A 263 0.30 -5.92 2.40
N PRO A 264 1.22 -6.80 2.83
CA PRO A 264 1.54 -6.95 4.23
C PRO A 264 2.24 -5.68 4.75
N TYR A 265 2.09 -5.40 6.04
CA TYR A 265 2.87 -4.34 6.68
C TYR A 265 4.35 -4.77 6.74
N GLU A 266 5.22 -3.92 6.23
CA GLU A 266 6.68 -4.06 6.33
C GLU A 266 7.25 -2.88 7.12
N GLU A 267 8.16 -3.17 8.05
CA GLU A 267 8.87 -2.16 8.83
C GLU A 267 9.75 -1.29 7.90
N GLY A 268 9.76 0.01 8.14
CA GLY A 268 10.53 0.96 7.34
C GLY A 268 9.79 1.54 6.13
N TYR A 269 8.57 1.04 5.81
CA TYR A 269 7.74 1.64 4.77
C TYR A 269 6.61 2.48 5.35
N LEU A 270 6.42 3.67 4.78
CA LEU A 270 5.28 4.53 5.10
C LEU A 270 4.10 4.18 4.18
N LEU A 271 3.08 3.59 4.76
CA LEU A 271 1.78 3.47 4.11
C LEU A 271 0.92 4.69 4.46
N ARG A 272 0.09 5.13 3.52
CA ARG A 272 -0.85 6.22 3.79
C ARG A 272 -1.81 5.81 4.91
N GLY A 273 -1.75 6.50 6.04
CA GLY A 273 -2.53 6.15 7.23
C GLY A 273 -4.03 6.07 6.96
N GLY A 274 -4.68 5.05 7.50
CA GLY A 274 -6.12 4.81 7.34
C GLY A 274 -6.54 4.34 5.94
N MET A 275 -5.60 3.99 5.06
CA MET A 275 -5.87 3.43 3.73
C MET A 275 -5.45 1.96 3.71
N SER A 276 -6.07 1.19 2.82
CA SER A 276 -5.63 -0.18 2.51
C SER A 276 -4.67 -0.16 1.33
N ALA A 277 -3.61 -0.95 1.43
CA ALA A 277 -2.58 -1.06 0.39
C ALA A 277 -2.61 -2.44 -0.27
N PHE A 278 -2.49 -2.46 -1.59
CA PHE A 278 -2.46 -3.68 -2.38
C PHE A 278 -1.30 -3.66 -3.35
N ASP A 279 -0.54 -4.73 -3.40
CA ASP A 279 0.47 -4.94 -4.43
C ASP A 279 -0.20 -5.26 -5.75
N VAL A 280 0.36 -4.74 -6.84
CA VAL A 280 -0.05 -5.11 -8.20
C VAL A 280 0.72 -6.37 -8.58
N ALA A 281 0.04 -7.53 -8.52
CA ALA A 281 0.66 -8.82 -8.73
C ALA A 281 0.97 -9.09 -10.21
N ASP A 282 0.08 -8.68 -11.11
CA ASP A 282 0.25 -8.76 -12.56
C ASP A 282 -0.49 -7.59 -13.24
N ALA A 283 0.26 -6.75 -13.90
CA ALA A 283 -0.29 -5.63 -14.67
C ALA A 283 -0.63 -6.04 -16.12
N GLY A 284 -0.23 -7.23 -16.56
CA GLY A 284 -0.40 -7.66 -17.95
C GLY A 284 0.16 -6.61 -18.93
N ASP A 285 -0.64 -6.22 -19.92
CA ASP A 285 -0.30 -5.15 -20.88
C ASP A 285 -0.57 -3.72 -20.34
N ALA A 286 -0.94 -3.56 -19.06
CA ALA A 286 -1.18 -2.25 -18.47
C ALA A 286 0.14 -1.61 -18.03
N SER A 287 0.48 -0.44 -18.55
CA SER A 287 1.51 0.39 -17.93
C SER A 287 0.93 1.00 -16.67
N VAL A 288 1.45 0.62 -15.52
CA VAL A 288 1.08 1.17 -14.22
C VAL A 288 2.10 2.21 -13.83
N GLU A 289 1.66 3.44 -13.60
CA GLU A 289 2.53 4.56 -13.24
C GLU A 289 2.00 5.23 -11.96
N SER A 290 2.92 5.81 -11.21
CA SER A 290 2.59 6.58 -10.00
C SER A 290 1.62 7.73 -10.31
N GLY A 291 0.60 7.90 -9.47
CA GLY A 291 -0.42 8.94 -9.60
C GLY A 291 -1.63 8.53 -10.44
N MET A 292 -1.64 7.35 -11.06
CA MET A 292 -2.80 6.87 -11.79
C MET A 292 -3.97 6.59 -10.85
N ALA A 293 -5.18 6.96 -11.29
CA ALA A 293 -6.40 6.58 -10.59
C ALA A 293 -6.66 5.07 -10.76
N ALA A 294 -7.12 4.46 -9.69
CA ALA A 294 -7.45 3.05 -9.66
C ALA A 294 -8.73 2.80 -8.88
N VAL A 295 -9.41 1.71 -9.22
CA VAL A 295 -10.61 1.25 -8.50
C VAL A 295 -10.41 -0.21 -8.15
N LEU A 296 -10.50 -0.53 -6.88
CA LEU A 296 -10.51 -1.90 -6.37
C LEU A 296 -11.95 -2.42 -6.40
N PHE A 297 -12.12 -3.62 -6.89
CA PHE A 297 -13.37 -4.36 -6.92
C PHE A 297 -13.27 -5.56 -5.97
N VAL A 298 -14.19 -5.62 -5.03
CA VAL A 298 -14.36 -6.76 -4.12
C VAL A 298 -15.70 -7.40 -4.45
N ILE A 299 -15.66 -8.62 -4.97
CA ILE A 299 -16.83 -9.39 -5.36
C ILE A 299 -17.12 -10.41 -4.26
N SER A 300 -18.34 -10.43 -3.78
CA SER A 300 -18.82 -11.39 -2.79
C SER A 300 -20.19 -11.93 -3.16
N ASP A 301 -20.63 -12.98 -2.46
CA ASP A 301 -21.94 -13.58 -2.60
C ASP A 301 -22.26 -14.02 -4.04
N ARG A 302 -21.28 -14.52 -4.77
CA ARG A 302 -21.46 -14.94 -6.15
C ARG A 302 -22.27 -16.22 -6.23
N VAL A 303 -23.45 -16.14 -6.86
CA VAL A 303 -24.32 -17.29 -7.12
C VAL A 303 -24.53 -17.43 -8.61
N GLU A 304 -24.11 -18.56 -9.16
CA GLU A 304 -24.32 -18.90 -10.57
C GLU A 304 -25.67 -19.62 -10.76
N ASP A 305 -26.25 -19.51 -11.95
CA ASP A 305 -27.55 -20.13 -12.31
C ASP A 305 -28.71 -19.77 -11.37
N ALA A 306 -28.67 -18.57 -10.78
CA ALA A 306 -29.71 -18.05 -9.90
C ALA A 306 -30.93 -17.58 -10.73
N LEU A 307 -32.15 -17.79 -10.22
CA LEU A 307 -33.34 -17.10 -10.73
C LEU A 307 -33.28 -15.65 -10.25
N ILE A 308 -33.23 -14.70 -11.17
CA ILE A 308 -33.06 -13.28 -10.87
C ILE A 308 -34.21 -12.43 -11.42
N VAL A 309 -34.58 -11.43 -10.64
CA VAL A 309 -35.55 -10.39 -10.98
C VAL A 309 -34.95 -9.02 -10.67
N PRO A 310 -35.41 -7.93 -11.32
CA PRO A 310 -35.05 -6.58 -10.90
C PRO A 310 -35.39 -6.33 -9.42
N SER A 311 -34.54 -5.62 -8.69
CA SER A 311 -34.78 -5.28 -7.28
C SER A 311 -36.06 -4.48 -7.10
N SER A 312 -36.44 -3.64 -8.08
CA SER A 312 -37.71 -2.89 -8.11
C SER A 312 -38.97 -3.75 -8.17
N ALA A 313 -38.85 -5.01 -8.60
CA ALA A 313 -39.99 -5.92 -8.66
C ALA A 313 -40.32 -6.59 -7.33
N VAL A 314 -39.38 -6.54 -6.35
CA VAL A 314 -39.51 -7.23 -5.07
C VAL A 314 -39.98 -6.25 -3.99
N HIS A 315 -41.14 -6.56 -3.40
CA HIS A 315 -41.74 -5.76 -2.32
C HIS A 315 -41.71 -6.51 -0.99
N TYR A 316 -41.77 -5.77 0.09
CA TYR A 316 -41.81 -6.31 1.46
C TYR A 316 -43.01 -5.78 2.25
N ASP A 317 -43.79 -6.73 2.76
CA ASP A 317 -44.90 -6.47 3.71
C ASP A 317 -44.98 -7.69 4.64
N PHE A 318 -44.20 -7.69 5.71
CA PHE A 318 -43.94 -8.85 6.60
C PHE A 318 -43.36 -10.09 5.89
N THR A 319 -43.62 -10.24 4.57
CA THR A 319 -43.07 -11.25 3.68
C THR A 319 -42.64 -10.61 2.36
N TYR A 320 -41.65 -11.19 1.72
CA TYR A 320 -41.28 -10.75 0.36
C TYR A 320 -42.31 -11.26 -0.64
N TYR A 321 -42.70 -10.41 -1.58
CA TYR A 321 -43.62 -10.75 -2.66
C TYR A 321 -43.29 -9.96 -3.92
N VAL A 322 -43.78 -10.47 -5.03
CA VAL A 322 -43.76 -9.81 -6.35
C VAL A 322 -45.19 -9.75 -6.91
N TYR A 323 -45.42 -8.88 -7.86
CA TYR A 323 -46.63 -8.96 -8.70
C TYR A 323 -46.32 -9.71 -9.99
N LYS A 324 -46.71 -11.00 -10.02
CA LYS A 324 -46.62 -11.84 -11.23
C LYS A 324 -47.72 -11.43 -12.20
N VAL A 325 -47.39 -11.27 -13.48
CA VAL A 325 -48.34 -10.94 -14.53
C VAL A 325 -48.85 -12.25 -15.17
N VAL A 326 -50.13 -12.54 -14.97
CA VAL A 326 -50.79 -13.72 -15.54
C VAL A 326 -51.97 -13.20 -16.39
N ASP A 327 -51.99 -13.50 -17.66
CA ASP A 327 -53.03 -13.07 -18.60
C ASP A 327 -53.29 -11.53 -18.57
N GLY A 328 -52.22 -10.74 -18.37
CA GLY A 328 -52.28 -9.29 -18.27
C GLY A 328 -52.76 -8.74 -16.91
N VAL A 329 -53.00 -9.58 -15.93
CA VAL A 329 -53.42 -9.21 -14.58
C VAL A 329 -52.26 -9.41 -13.59
N GLN A 330 -52.07 -8.42 -12.69
CA GLN A 330 -51.09 -8.51 -11.60
C GLN A 330 -51.62 -9.39 -10.47
N VAL A 331 -50.96 -10.45 -10.16
CA VAL A 331 -51.27 -11.35 -9.05
C VAL A 331 -50.14 -11.32 -8.04
N ARG A 332 -50.47 -11.03 -6.77
CA ARG A 332 -49.48 -11.08 -5.67
C ARG A 332 -48.99 -12.50 -5.47
N GLN A 333 -47.70 -12.71 -5.61
CA GLN A 333 -47.01 -13.97 -5.38
C GLN A 333 -45.98 -13.81 -4.29
N ASN A 334 -46.10 -14.55 -3.20
CA ASN A 334 -45.06 -14.59 -2.16
C ASN A 334 -43.83 -15.33 -2.67
N VAL A 335 -42.65 -14.80 -2.34
CA VAL A 335 -41.36 -15.33 -2.76
C VAL A 335 -40.39 -15.42 -1.59
N SER A 336 -39.42 -16.31 -1.69
CA SER A 336 -38.24 -16.33 -0.81
C SER A 336 -37.10 -15.64 -1.53
N ARG A 337 -36.56 -14.61 -0.89
CA ARG A 337 -35.43 -13.82 -1.39
C ARG A 337 -34.11 -14.47 -0.95
N GLY A 338 -33.12 -14.52 -1.87
CA GLY A 338 -31.71 -14.83 -1.62
C GLY A 338 -30.84 -13.57 -1.64
N VAL A 339 -29.66 -13.71 -2.24
CA VAL A 339 -28.69 -12.62 -2.46
C VAL A 339 -29.32 -11.54 -3.35
N GLY A 340 -28.93 -10.30 -3.13
CA GLY A 340 -29.40 -9.17 -3.94
C GLY A 340 -28.43 -8.01 -3.91
N ASN A 341 -28.39 -7.31 -5.02
CA ASN A 341 -27.68 -6.04 -5.15
C ASN A 341 -28.67 -4.92 -5.51
N ASP A 342 -28.16 -3.74 -5.82
CA ASP A 342 -29.01 -2.57 -6.16
C ASP A 342 -29.87 -2.78 -7.41
N ALA A 343 -29.45 -3.62 -8.35
CA ALA A 343 -30.12 -3.85 -9.61
C ALA A 343 -31.03 -5.08 -9.60
N GLU A 344 -30.60 -6.17 -8.99
CA GLU A 344 -31.21 -7.49 -9.12
C GLU A 344 -31.27 -8.23 -7.77
N VAL A 345 -32.22 -9.16 -7.67
CA VAL A 345 -32.42 -10.00 -6.50
C VAL A 345 -32.61 -11.45 -6.93
N GLN A 346 -31.93 -12.37 -6.24
CA GLN A 346 -32.14 -13.80 -6.37
C GLN A 346 -33.47 -14.22 -5.74
N ILE A 347 -34.22 -15.05 -6.44
CA ILE A 347 -35.41 -15.70 -5.92
C ILE A 347 -35.12 -17.18 -5.69
N LEU A 348 -35.27 -17.60 -4.42
CA LEU A 348 -35.02 -18.98 -4.00
C LEU A 348 -36.25 -19.88 -4.23
N SER A 349 -37.45 -19.29 -4.13
CA SER A 349 -38.71 -20.03 -4.38
C SER A 349 -39.88 -19.07 -4.65
N GLY A 350 -40.89 -19.56 -5.31
CA GLY A 350 -42.13 -18.84 -5.60
C GLY A 350 -42.27 -18.33 -7.04
N LEU A 351 -41.20 -18.44 -7.85
CA LEU A 351 -41.22 -18.12 -9.29
C LEU A 351 -40.49 -19.20 -10.06
N GLU A 352 -40.82 -19.28 -11.35
CA GLU A 352 -40.15 -20.13 -12.33
C GLU A 352 -39.50 -19.29 -13.42
N GLU A 353 -38.50 -19.86 -14.11
CA GLU A 353 -37.87 -19.18 -15.26
C GLU A 353 -38.91 -18.91 -16.36
N GLY A 354 -38.89 -17.70 -16.90
CA GLY A 354 -39.83 -17.23 -17.88
C GLY A 354 -41.11 -16.59 -17.31
N ASP A 355 -41.35 -16.65 -16.00
CA ASP A 355 -42.41 -15.89 -15.36
C ASP A 355 -42.22 -14.39 -15.63
N VAL A 356 -43.30 -13.64 -15.74
CA VAL A 356 -43.26 -12.19 -15.94
C VAL A 356 -43.69 -11.49 -14.66
N VAL A 357 -42.86 -10.60 -14.15
CA VAL A 357 -43.12 -9.79 -12.97
C VAL A 357 -43.21 -8.30 -13.29
N TYR A 358 -44.04 -7.58 -12.55
CA TYR A 358 -44.14 -6.13 -12.65
C TYR A 358 -42.88 -5.51 -12.00
N ALA A 359 -42.17 -4.65 -12.77
CA ALA A 359 -40.94 -4.02 -12.35
C ALA A 359 -41.06 -2.49 -12.19
N GLY A 360 -42.25 -1.95 -12.36
CA GLY A 360 -42.49 -0.51 -12.22
C GLY A 360 -42.45 -0.05 -10.76
N THR A 361 -41.93 1.17 -10.56
CA THR A 361 -41.90 1.87 -9.28
C THR A 361 -43.20 2.58 -8.96
#